data_8952b655308a17b73b1602f74a47875c
#
_entry.id   8952b655308a17b73b1602f74a47875c
#
_cell.length_a   1.000
_cell.length_b   1.000
_cell.length_c   1.000
_cell.angle_alpha   90.00
_cell.angle_beta   90.00
_cell.angle_gamma   90.00
#
_symmetry.space_group_name_H-M   'P 1'
#
loop_
_entity.id
_entity.type
_entity.pdbx_description
1 polymer ?
#
loop_
_entity_poly.entity_id
_entity_poly.type
_entity_poly.pdbx_seq_one_letter_code
_entity_poly.pdbx_strand_id
1 'polypeptide(L)'
;MMESIGILGGTGPAGRGVAVRLACAGYNVVLGSRDAQRASETATGIVVRGDGNITGGTNDDAASCDIVIVATPSDSAVETVAALKSKLDGKIVVSMVNALTRGNKELIPVYPPLGSMAAEIAAVLPDSKIVGAFHHLPAAQMEDLDSGLDADVVIFGDDEESRKRINDIVSEMPGLFAIIAGSMALASAVEAFTAVCISINIRHRAHSYVKMAGLAH
;
A
#
# COMPACT_ATOMS: atom_id res chain seq x y z
N MET A 1 -0.30 1.23 23.42
CA MET A 1 -1.22 1.79 22.41
C MET A 1 -0.90 1.08 21.11
N MET A 2 -1.90 0.71 20.32
CA MET A 2 -1.65 0.24 18.95
C MET A 2 -1.02 1.37 18.13
N GLU A 3 -0.07 1.02 17.24
CA GLU A 3 0.54 1.98 16.32
C GLU A 3 -0.51 2.59 15.40
N SER A 4 -0.34 3.85 15.09
CA SER A 4 -1.17 4.57 14.11
C SER A 4 -0.58 4.38 12.69
N ILE A 5 -1.45 4.25 11.69
CA ILE A 5 -1.03 4.06 10.30
C ILE A 5 -1.62 5.16 9.43
N GLY A 6 -0.76 5.97 8.82
CA GLY A 6 -1.18 6.99 7.87
C GLY A 6 -1.10 6.50 6.43
N ILE A 7 -2.06 6.88 5.58
CA ILE A 7 -2.06 6.51 4.16
C ILE A 7 -2.07 7.78 3.32
N LEU A 8 -0.91 8.12 2.74
CA LEU A 8 -0.79 9.26 1.81
C LEU A 8 -1.56 8.96 0.52
N GLY A 9 -2.45 9.85 0.12
CA GLY A 9 -3.35 9.62 -1.01
C GLY A 9 -4.42 8.56 -0.72
N GLY A 10 -4.75 8.32 0.55
CA GLY A 10 -5.61 7.25 1.05
C GLY A 10 -7.06 7.26 0.56
N THR A 11 -7.52 8.35 -0.05
CA THR A 11 -8.90 8.45 -0.59
C THR A 11 -9.11 7.69 -1.91
N GLY A 12 -8.05 7.20 -2.53
CA GLY A 12 -8.12 6.35 -3.72
C GLY A 12 -8.60 4.92 -3.39
N PRO A 13 -9.10 4.15 -4.39
CA PRO A 13 -9.65 2.81 -4.14
C PRO A 13 -8.65 1.87 -3.43
N ALA A 14 -7.38 1.87 -3.84
CA ALA A 14 -6.36 1.01 -3.23
C ALA A 14 -6.07 1.40 -1.77
N GLY A 15 -5.95 2.72 -1.49
CA GLY A 15 -5.74 3.23 -0.12
C GLY A 15 -6.91 2.93 0.80
N ARG A 16 -8.17 3.10 0.32
CA ARG A 16 -9.37 2.75 1.09
C ARG A 16 -9.42 1.26 1.42
N GLY A 17 -9.13 0.40 0.44
CA GLY A 17 -9.13 -1.04 0.64
C GLY A 17 -8.14 -1.48 1.72
N VAL A 18 -6.93 -0.92 1.72
CA VAL A 18 -5.93 -1.18 2.77
C VAL A 18 -6.41 -0.64 4.12
N ALA A 19 -6.97 0.58 4.14
CA ALA A 19 -7.48 1.20 5.38
C ALA A 19 -8.57 0.37 6.05
N VAL A 20 -9.53 -0.17 5.28
CA VAL A 20 -10.61 -1.01 5.81
C VAL A 20 -10.04 -2.22 6.54
N ARG A 21 -9.12 -2.94 5.91
CA ARG A 21 -8.56 -4.18 6.50
C ARG A 21 -7.64 -3.91 7.68
N LEU A 22 -6.87 -2.82 7.66
CA LEU A 22 -6.10 -2.36 8.81
C LEU A 22 -7.00 -2.02 10.01
N ALA A 23 -8.09 -1.29 9.77
CA ALA A 23 -9.03 -0.96 10.82
C ALA A 23 -9.77 -2.19 11.35
N CYS A 24 -10.08 -3.18 10.49
CA CYS A 24 -10.61 -4.47 10.94
C CYS A 24 -9.62 -5.25 11.81
N ALA A 25 -8.31 -5.11 11.57
CA ALA A 25 -7.24 -5.67 12.41
C ALA A 25 -7.00 -4.85 13.70
N GLY A 26 -7.74 -3.76 13.92
CA GLY A 26 -7.68 -2.95 15.15
C GLY A 26 -6.81 -1.70 15.08
N TYR A 27 -6.18 -1.40 13.94
CA TYR A 27 -5.32 -0.23 13.79
C TYR A 27 -6.10 1.07 13.66
N ASN A 28 -5.55 2.17 14.20
CA ASN A 28 -6.03 3.52 13.94
C ASN A 28 -5.43 4.04 12.64
N VAL A 29 -6.28 4.32 11.65
CA VAL A 29 -5.86 4.70 10.31
C VAL A 29 -6.23 6.15 10.02
N VAL A 30 -5.28 6.92 9.44
CA VAL A 30 -5.51 8.27 8.94
C VAL A 30 -5.43 8.27 7.41
N LEU A 31 -6.56 8.51 6.74
CA LEU A 31 -6.60 8.72 5.30
C LEU A 31 -6.12 10.13 4.97
N GLY A 32 -4.93 10.23 4.38
CA GLY A 32 -4.37 11.49 3.92
C GLY A 32 -4.86 11.86 2.52
N SER A 33 -5.08 13.15 2.32
CA SER A 33 -5.40 13.73 1.01
C SER A 33 -4.84 15.15 0.91
N ARG A 34 -4.75 15.69 -0.31
CA ARG A 34 -4.53 17.13 -0.54
C ARG A 34 -5.75 17.95 -0.13
N ASP A 35 -6.91 17.33 -0.07
CA ASP A 35 -8.18 17.89 0.37
C ASP A 35 -8.65 17.13 1.62
N ALA A 36 -8.52 17.78 2.78
CA ALA A 36 -8.85 17.20 4.08
C ALA A 36 -10.37 16.93 4.22
N GLN A 37 -11.22 17.78 3.62
CA GLN A 37 -12.66 17.57 3.65
C GLN A 37 -13.04 16.30 2.91
N ARG A 38 -12.50 16.10 1.70
CA ARG A 38 -12.69 14.87 0.94
C ARG A 38 -12.21 13.64 1.69
N ALA A 39 -11.08 13.73 2.41
CA ALA A 39 -10.58 12.64 3.21
C ALA A 39 -11.53 12.29 4.36
N SER A 40 -12.04 13.30 5.05
CA SER A 40 -13.00 13.15 6.15
C SER A 40 -14.32 12.53 5.68
N GLU A 41 -14.87 13.01 4.56
CA GLU A 41 -16.07 12.45 3.93
C GLU A 41 -15.85 10.97 3.52
N THR A 42 -14.67 10.67 2.92
CA THR A 42 -14.30 9.31 2.53
C THR A 42 -14.23 8.41 3.76
N ALA A 43 -13.56 8.84 4.83
CA ALA A 43 -13.43 8.07 6.07
C ALA A 43 -14.80 7.77 6.71
N THR A 44 -15.67 8.77 6.76
CA THR A 44 -17.03 8.62 7.31
C THR A 44 -17.89 7.63 6.52
N GLY A 45 -17.65 7.51 5.21
CA GLY A 45 -18.37 6.58 4.34
C GLY A 45 -17.91 5.13 4.44
N ILE A 46 -16.78 4.85 5.14
CA ILE A 46 -16.25 3.50 5.27
C ILE A 46 -16.85 2.81 6.52
N VAL A 47 -17.38 1.60 6.31
CA VAL A 47 -17.85 0.75 7.38
C VAL A 47 -16.71 -0.12 7.90
N VAL A 48 -16.32 0.06 9.15
CA VAL A 48 -15.31 -0.77 9.83
C VAL A 48 -16.01 -1.89 10.61
N ARG A 49 -15.51 -3.13 10.45
CA ARG A 49 -15.98 -4.30 11.22
C ARG A 49 -14.82 -4.82 12.08
N GLY A 50 -14.43 -4.06 13.09
CA GLY A 50 -13.32 -4.37 13.99
C GLY A 50 -13.12 -3.27 15.04
N ASP A 51 -12.07 -3.40 15.83
CA ASP A 51 -11.79 -2.50 16.96
C ASP A 51 -11.00 -1.24 16.57
N GLY A 52 -10.55 -1.15 15.31
CA GLY A 52 -9.83 0.00 14.80
C GLY A 52 -10.75 1.14 14.35
N ASN A 53 -10.14 2.23 13.93
CA ASN A 53 -10.82 3.42 13.48
C ASN A 53 -10.20 3.99 12.21
N ILE A 54 -11.01 4.65 11.38
CA ILE A 54 -10.54 5.39 10.20
C ILE A 54 -10.95 6.84 10.34
N THR A 55 -9.98 7.73 10.25
CA THR A 55 -10.20 9.18 10.19
C THR A 55 -9.65 9.75 8.89
N GLY A 56 -10.15 10.90 8.47
CA GLY A 56 -9.63 11.62 7.30
C GLY A 56 -8.91 12.90 7.71
N GLY A 57 -7.84 13.24 6.97
CA GLY A 57 -7.06 14.44 7.19
C GLY A 57 -6.22 14.83 5.97
N THR A 58 -5.27 15.71 6.17
CA THR A 58 -4.28 16.05 5.16
C THR A 58 -3.23 14.95 5.02
N ASN A 59 -2.43 14.96 3.95
CA ASN A 59 -1.25 14.10 3.86
C ASN A 59 -0.24 14.39 4.98
N ASP A 60 -0.22 15.61 5.50
CA ASP A 60 0.60 16.04 6.62
C ASP A 60 0.16 15.35 7.94
N ASP A 61 -1.15 15.23 8.16
CA ASP A 61 -1.72 14.49 9.30
C ASP A 61 -1.38 12.99 9.19
N ALA A 62 -1.55 12.38 8.01
CA ALA A 62 -1.19 10.98 7.77
C ALA A 62 0.32 10.73 7.95
N ALA A 63 1.19 11.66 7.51
CA ALA A 63 2.63 11.55 7.70
C ALA A 63 3.06 11.63 9.19
N SER A 64 2.19 12.12 10.07
CA SER A 64 2.45 12.21 11.51
C SER A 64 2.25 10.87 12.25
N CYS A 65 1.62 9.86 11.62
CA CYS A 65 1.44 8.51 12.17
C CYS A 65 2.76 7.75 12.32
N ASP A 66 2.74 6.65 13.07
CA ASP A 66 3.93 5.83 13.36
C ASP A 66 4.47 5.11 12.13
N ILE A 67 3.57 4.56 11.31
CA ILE A 67 3.87 3.92 10.02
C ILE A 67 3.11 4.66 8.93
N VAL A 68 3.74 4.85 7.77
CA VAL A 68 3.13 5.59 6.66
C VAL A 68 3.11 4.77 5.37
N ILE A 69 1.93 4.64 4.76
CA ILE A 69 1.74 3.95 3.48
C ILE A 69 1.59 4.99 2.38
N VAL A 70 2.32 4.82 1.28
CA VAL A 70 2.25 5.68 0.10
C VAL A 70 1.34 5.03 -0.93
N ALA A 71 0.13 5.60 -1.10
CA ALA A 71 -0.90 5.15 -2.04
C ALA A 71 -1.26 6.24 -3.08
N THR A 72 -0.36 7.21 -3.25
CA THR A 72 -0.51 8.27 -4.27
C THR A 72 -0.23 7.73 -5.67
N PRO A 73 -0.74 8.38 -6.73
CA PRO A 73 -0.33 8.08 -8.11
C PRO A 73 1.19 8.15 -8.28
N SER A 74 1.75 7.33 -9.18
CA SER A 74 3.20 7.23 -9.38
C SER A 74 3.86 8.54 -9.84
N ASP A 75 3.14 9.36 -10.59
CA ASP A 75 3.61 10.68 -11.07
C ASP A 75 3.78 11.73 -9.97
N SER A 76 3.10 11.57 -8.85
CA SER A 76 3.14 12.50 -7.70
C SER A 76 3.74 11.88 -6.42
N ALA A 77 4.07 10.59 -6.43
CA ALA A 77 4.51 9.88 -5.22
C ALA A 77 5.81 10.46 -4.65
N VAL A 78 6.82 10.63 -5.48
CA VAL A 78 8.15 11.12 -5.07
C VAL A 78 8.06 12.55 -4.54
N GLU A 79 7.34 13.45 -5.25
CA GLU A 79 7.14 14.83 -4.80
C GLU A 79 6.37 14.88 -3.46
N THR A 80 5.33 14.05 -3.32
CA THR A 80 4.53 14.00 -2.08
C THR A 80 5.38 13.60 -0.88
N VAL A 81 6.19 12.54 -0.99
CA VAL A 81 7.02 12.09 0.14
C VAL A 81 8.19 13.04 0.41
N ALA A 82 8.77 13.66 -0.63
CA ALA A 82 9.82 14.66 -0.49
C ALA A 82 9.35 15.89 0.30
N ALA A 83 8.13 16.35 0.04
CA ALA A 83 7.51 17.46 0.77
C ALA A 83 7.26 17.13 2.26
N LEU A 84 7.17 15.86 2.62
CA LEU A 84 6.89 15.38 3.98
C LEU A 84 8.12 14.74 4.65
N LYS A 85 9.31 14.86 4.03
CA LYS A 85 10.53 14.17 4.45
C LYS A 85 10.79 14.26 5.95
N SER A 86 10.77 15.46 6.53
CA SER A 86 11.06 15.67 7.95
C SER A 86 10.10 14.95 8.91
N LYS A 87 8.87 14.64 8.48
CA LYS A 87 7.91 13.86 9.25
C LYS A 87 8.06 12.36 9.06
N LEU A 88 8.70 11.96 7.97
CA LEU A 88 8.92 10.55 7.60
C LEU A 88 10.27 10.03 8.10
N ASP A 89 11.19 10.90 8.48
CA ASP A 89 12.51 10.53 8.99
C ASP A 89 12.41 9.54 10.16
N GLY A 90 13.17 8.46 10.09
CA GLY A 90 13.19 7.37 11.08
C GLY A 90 12.02 6.41 11.03
N LYS A 91 10.98 6.68 10.23
CA LYS A 91 9.77 5.85 10.17
C LYS A 91 9.87 4.71 9.14
N ILE A 92 9.01 3.72 9.32
CA ILE A 92 8.71 2.74 8.26
C ILE A 92 7.75 3.41 7.26
N VAL A 93 8.19 3.47 6.00
CA VAL A 93 7.38 3.98 4.89
C VAL A 93 7.13 2.84 3.92
N VAL A 94 5.86 2.50 3.74
CA VAL A 94 5.43 1.39 2.87
C VAL A 94 5.04 1.95 1.51
N SER A 95 5.74 1.54 0.46
CA SER A 95 5.34 1.84 -0.92
C SER A 95 4.38 0.76 -1.42
N MET A 96 3.20 1.17 -1.88
CA MET A 96 2.30 0.34 -2.69
C MET A 96 2.13 0.91 -4.11
N VAL A 97 3.03 1.78 -4.50
CA VAL A 97 2.96 2.53 -5.76
C VAL A 97 3.41 1.66 -6.93
N ASN A 98 2.64 1.66 -8.00
CA ASN A 98 2.98 1.00 -9.26
C ASN A 98 3.06 2.04 -10.38
N ALA A 99 4.18 2.10 -11.08
CA ALA A 99 4.32 2.94 -12.27
C ALA A 99 3.82 2.17 -13.50
N LEU A 100 2.64 2.53 -13.97
CA LEU A 100 1.95 1.83 -15.06
C LEU A 100 1.44 2.84 -16.09
N THR A 101 1.48 2.46 -17.37
CA THR A 101 0.84 3.22 -18.45
C THR A 101 -0.18 2.36 -19.18
N ARG A 102 -1.15 3.01 -19.81
CA ARG A 102 -2.21 2.31 -20.52
C ARG A 102 -1.77 1.96 -21.93
N GLY A 103 -1.79 0.66 -22.28
CA GLY A 103 -1.67 0.15 -23.62
C GLY A 103 -3.04 -0.15 -24.26
N ASN A 104 -3.03 -0.85 -25.39
CA ASN A 104 -4.27 -1.30 -26.06
C ASN A 104 -4.77 -2.59 -25.39
N LYS A 105 -5.76 -2.50 -24.48
CA LYS A 105 -6.35 -3.60 -23.70
C LYS A 105 -5.41 -4.25 -22.66
N GLU A 106 -4.37 -3.56 -22.29
CA GLU A 106 -3.44 -4.02 -21.24
C GLU A 106 -2.84 -2.82 -20.49
N LEU A 107 -2.22 -3.07 -19.35
CA LEU A 107 -1.32 -2.13 -18.71
C LEU A 107 0.12 -2.54 -18.98
N ILE A 108 0.97 -1.55 -19.14
CA ILE A 108 2.41 -1.72 -19.43
C ILE A 108 3.18 -1.15 -18.24
N PRO A 109 4.15 -1.89 -17.68
CA PRO A 109 4.99 -1.35 -16.63
C PRO A 109 5.86 -0.21 -17.16
N VAL A 110 5.99 0.83 -16.35
CA VAL A 110 6.94 1.92 -16.57
C VAL A 110 8.07 1.75 -15.57
N TYR A 111 9.29 1.77 -16.04
CA TYR A 111 10.47 1.67 -15.18
C TYR A 111 11.03 3.07 -14.95
N PRO A 112 10.93 3.61 -13.72
CA PRO A 112 11.56 4.88 -13.39
C PRO A 112 13.11 4.74 -13.38
N PRO A 113 13.85 5.85 -13.33
CA PRO A 113 15.33 5.84 -13.45
C PRO A 113 16.05 4.88 -12.49
N LEU A 114 15.55 4.73 -11.25
CA LEU A 114 16.10 3.79 -10.26
C LEU A 114 15.46 2.39 -10.32
N GLY A 115 14.66 2.11 -11.35
CA GLY A 115 14.10 0.80 -11.65
C GLY A 115 12.77 0.48 -10.97
N SER A 116 12.38 1.19 -9.90
CA SER A 116 11.12 1.00 -9.18
C SER A 116 10.69 2.25 -8.42
N MET A 117 9.41 2.39 -8.14
CA MET A 117 8.89 3.51 -7.34
C MET A 117 9.38 3.45 -5.89
N ALA A 118 9.51 2.26 -5.33
CA ALA A 118 10.07 2.08 -3.99
C ALA A 118 11.53 2.58 -3.92
N ALA A 119 12.35 2.34 -4.95
CA ALA A 119 13.72 2.85 -5.02
C ALA A 119 13.76 4.37 -5.18
N GLU A 120 12.88 4.97 -5.99
CA GLU A 120 12.75 6.42 -6.11
C GLU A 120 12.37 7.08 -4.77
N ILE A 121 11.42 6.48 -4.05
CA ILE A 121 11.01 6.93 -2.72
C ILE A 121 12.18 6.81 -1.73
N ALA A 122 12.92 5.69 -1.74
CA ALA A 122 14.09 5.48 -0.89
C ALA A 122 15.19 6.55 -1.13
N ALA A 123 15.40 6.92 -2.37
CA ALA A 123 16.42 7.93 -2.73
C ALA A 123 16.14 9.32 -2.15
N VAL A 124 14.87 9.70 -2.00
CA VAL A 124 14.48 11.00 -1.41
C VAL A 124 14.28 10.95 0.10
N LEU A 125 14.13 9.74 0.67
CA LEU A 125 13.93 9.49 2.10
C LEU A 125 15.07 8.63 2.71
N PRO A 126 16.33 9.07 2.69
CA PRO A 126 17.47 8.24 3.10
C PRO A 126 17.44 7.83 4.57
N ASP A 127 16.73 8.58 5.41
CA ASP A 127 16.61 8.32 6.86
C ASP A 127 15.37 7.49 7.22
N SER A 128 14.52 7.14 6.24
CA SER A 128 13.35 6.29 6.43
C SER A 128 13.65 4.84 6.06
N LYS A 129 12.86 3.91 6.60
CA LYS A 129 12.95 2.47 6.28
C LYS A 129 11.89 2.14 5.22
N ILE A 130 12.31 1.96 3.98
CA ILE A 130 11.36 1.73 2.88
C ILE A 130 11.07 0.24 2.74
N VAL A 131 9.77 -0.11 2.75
CA VAL A 131 9.24 -1.45 2.52
C VAL A 131 8.24 -1.39 1.37
N GLY A 132 8.30 -2.31 0.43
CA GLY A 132 7.26 -2.47 -0.59
C GLY A 132 6.25 -3.54 -0.15
N ALA A 133 4.95 -3.24 -0.27
CA ALA A 133 3.86 -4.18 0.02
C ALA A 133 2.56 -3.76 -0.70
N PHE A 134 1.54 -4.63 -0.73
CA PHE A 134 0.19 -4.38 -1.24
C PHE A 134 0.04 -4.13 -2.75
N HIS A 135 1.06 -4.37 -3.56
CA HIS A 135 1.08 -4.04 -4.99
C HIS A 135 0.03 -4.77 -5.84
N HIS A 136 -0.32 -6.02 -5.47
CA HIS A 136 -1.10 -6.94 -6.31
C HIS A 136 -2.53 -7.16 -5.82
N LEU A 137 -3.03 -6.29 -4.95
CA LEU A 137 -4.33 -6.47 -4.32
C LEU A 137 -5.46 -5.84 -5.15
N PRO A 138 -6.57 -6.53 -5.34
CA PRO A 138 -7.74 -6.01 -6.05
C PRO A 138 -8.52 -5.06 -5.14
N ALA A 139 -8.42 -3.74 -5.42
CA ALA A 139 -8.97 -2.69 -4.57
C ALA A 139 -10.45 -2.90 -4.18
N ALA A 140 -11.28 -3.36 -5.13
CA ALA A 140 -12.70 -3.60 -4.86
C ALA A 140 -12.94 -4.72 -3.82
N GLN A 141 -12.18 -5.83 -3.92
CA GLN A 141 -12.28 -6.93 -2.95
C GLN A 141 -11.61 -6.58 -1.60
N MET A 142 -10.67 -5.66 -1.60
CA MET A 142 -10.08 -5.14 -0.36
C MET A 142 -11.08 -4.34 0.47
N GLU A 143 -11.95 -3.56 -0.17
CA GLU A 143 -13.01 -2.81 0.51
C GLU A 143 -14.20 -3.71 0.91
N ASP A 144 -14.47 -4.78 0.17
CA ASP A 144 -15.55 -5.73 0.44
C ASP A 144 -15.06 -6.84 1.38
N LEU A 145 -15.44 -6.73 2.66
CA LEU A 145 -15.08 -7.70 3.69
C LEU A 145 -15.77 -9.06 3.53
N ASP A 146 -16.84 -9.13 2.73
CA ASP A 146 -17.58 -10.36 2.44
C ASP A 146 -17.10 -11.05 1.15
N SER A 147 -16.10 -10.48 0.46
CA SER A 147 -15.58 -10.96 -0.82
C SER A 147 -14.89 -12.33 -0.77
N GLY A 148 -14.59 -12.86 0.42
CA GLY A 148 -13.81 -14.10 0.57
C GLY A 148 -12.38 -13.99 0.05
N LEU A 149 -11.77 -12.80 0.13
CA LEU A 149 -10.39 -12.56 -0.29
C LEU A 149 -9.42 -13.48 0.46
N ASP A 150 -8.51 -14.12 -0.28
CA ASP A 150 -7.46 -15.02 0.22
C ASP A 150 -6.17 -14.73 -0.57
N ALA A 151 -5.60 -13.55 -0.37
CA ALA A 151 -4.51 -13.01 -1.17
C ALA A 151 -3.18 -12.98 -0.42
N ASP A 152 -2.09 -13.22 -1.14
CA ASP A 152 -0.75 -13.06 -0.63
C ASP A 152 -0.23 -11.65 -0.86
N VAL A 153 0.38 -11.08 0.17
CA VAL A 153 1.06 -9.78 0.12
C VAL A 153 2.56 -10.02 0.08
N VAL A 154 3.15 -9.76 -1.08
CA VAL A 154 4.59 -9.85 -1.29
C VAL A 154 5.26 -8.63 -0.66
N ILE A 155 6.18 -8.87 0.28
CA ILE A 155 6.87 -7.84 1.06
C ILE A 155 8.36 -7.84 0.70
N PHE A 156 8.93 -6.68 0.40
CA PHE A 156 10.34 -6.51 0.13
C PHE A 156 10.89 -5.20 0.73
N GLY A 157 12.20 -5.11 0.88
CA GLY A 157 12.90 -3.92 1.42
C GLY A 157 14.24 -4.34 2.03
N ASP A 158 15.12 -3.41 2.32
CA ASP A 158 16.48 -3.74 2.80
C ASP A 158 16.55 -3.92 4.33
N ASP A 159 15.70 -3.22 5.09
CA ASP A 159 15.66 -3.32 6.55
C ASP A 159 14.84 -4.54 7.00
N GLU A 160 15.48 -5.50 7.65
CA GLU A 160 14.87 -6.77 8.06
C GLU A 160 13.78 -6.58 9.11
N GLU A 161 14.02 -5.73 10.10
CA GLU A 161 13.07 -5.47 11.19
C GLU A 161 11.79 -4.80 10.66
N SER A 162 11.95 -3.87 9.73
CA SER A 162 10.80 -3.22 9.08
C SER A 162 9.98 -4.19 8.23
N ARG A 163 10.64 -5.07 7.45
CA ARG A 163 9.92 -6.14 6.71
C ARG A 163 9.14 -7.05 7.66
N LYS A 164 9.76 -7.45 8.76
CA LYS A 164 9.10 -8.27 9.78
C LYS A 164 7.92 -7.54 10.40
N ARG A 165 8.08 -6.25 10.75
CA ARG A 165 6.96 -5.47 11.30
C ARG A 165 5.78 -5.38 10.34
N ILE A 166 6.03 -5.13 9.04
CA ILE A 166 4.96 -5.11 8.03
C ILE A 166 4.37 -6.51 7.82
N ASN A 167 5.17 -7.57 7.87
CA ASN A 167 4.67 -8.95 7.85
C ASN A 167 3.69 -9.22 9.00
N ASP A 168 4.01 -8.81 10.22
CA ASP A 168 3.16 -9.01 11.39
C ASP A 168 1.82 -8.26 11.21
N ILE A 169 1.87 -6.98 10.76
CA ILE A 169 0.66 -6.19 10.48
C ILE A 169 -0.21 -6.86 9.41
N VAL A 170 0.38 -7.28 8.30
CA VAL A 170 -0.37 -7.94 7.22
C VAL A 170 -1.02 -9.25 7.69
N SER A 171 -0.33 -10.00 8.54
CA SER A 171 -0.84 -11.27 9.08
C SER A 171 -2.05 -11.09 10.01
N GLU A 172 -2.25 -9.90 10.55
CA GLU A 172 -3.43 -9.54 11.35
C GLU A 172 -4.60 -9.08 10.45
N MET A 173 -4.35 -8.75 9.17
CA MET A 173 -5.37 -8.24 8.25
C MET A 173 -6.23 -9.39 7.69
N PRO A 174 -7.58 -9.31 7.80
CA PRO A 174 -8.45 -10.39 7.32
C PRO A 174 -8.26 -10.71 5.83
N GLY A 175 -8.08 -12.00 5.50
CA GLY A 175 -7.98 -12.49 4.13
C GLY A 175 -6.67 -12.16 3.41
N LEU A 176 -5.64 -11.76 4.15
CA LEU A 176 -4.30 -11.52 3.63
C LEU A 176 -3.28 -12.41 4.30
N PHE A 177 -2.29 -12.86 3.54
CA PHE A 177 -1.14 -13.61 4.00
C PHE A 177 0.15 -12.88 3.62
N ALA A 178 1.02 -12.68 4.59
CA ALA A 178 2.28 -11.98 4.39
C ALA A 178 3.37 -12.93 3.88
N ILE A 179 4.09 -12.51 2.84
CA ILE A 179 5.23 -13.26 2.28
C ILE A 179 6.41 -12.32 2.11
N ILE A 180 7.46 -12.52 2.92
CA ILE A 180 8.71 -11.78 2.77
C ILE A 180 9.47 -12.36 1.57
N ALA A 181 9.60 -11.59 0.51
CA ALA A 181 10.32 -11.99 -0.70
C ALA A 181 11.83 -11.72 -0.60
N GLY A 182 12.23 -10.61 0.01
CA GLY A 182 13.66 -10.26 0.15
C GLY A 182 13.95 -8.76 0.17
N SER A 183 15.07 -8.37 -0.44
CA SER A 183 15.56 -7.00 -0.44
C SER A 183 14.90 -6.09 -1.48
N MET A 184 15.25 -4.81 -1.47
CA MET A 184 14.85 -3.79 -2.45
C MET A 184 15.22 -4.18 -3.90
N ALA A 185 16.19 -5.06 -4.11
CA ALA A 185 16.56 -5.56 -5.43
C ALA A 185 15.41 -6.25 -6.19
N LEU A 186 14.38 -6.70 -5.48
CA LEU A 186 13.19 -7.34 -6.06
C LEU A 186 12.09 -6.34 -6.43
N ALA A 187 12.20 -5.07 -6.02
CA ALA A 187 11.15 -4.07 -6.17
C ALA A 187 10.66 -3.93 -7.62
N SER A 188 11.57 -3.82 -8.58
CA SER A 188 11.23 -3.66 -10.00
C SER A 188 10.36 -4.80 -10.53
N ALA A 189 10.70 -6.05 -10.18
CA ALA A 189 9.96 -7.22 -10.62
C ALA A 189 8.57 -7.29 -9.98
N VAL A 190 8.47 -7.00 -8.66
CA VAL A 190 7.21 -7.02 -7.92
C VAL A 190 6.27 -5.93 -8.43
N GLU A 191 6.73 -4.69 -8.54
CA GLU A 191 5.92 -3.57 -9.06
C GLU A 191 5.45 -3.83 -10.49
N ALA A 192 6.36 -4.26 -11.38
CA ALA A 192 6.04 -4.51 -12.79
C ALA A 192 5.02 -5.65 -12.97
N PHE A 193 5.01 -6.66 -12.11
CA PHE A 193 4.06 -7.78 -12.18
C PHE A 193 2.61 -7.33 -11.98
N THR A 194 2.37 -6.19 -11.34
CA THR A 194 1.04 -5.58 -11.23
C THR A 194 0.41 -5.32 -12.60
N ALA A 195 1.20 -4.96 -13.62
CA ALA A 195 0.72 -4.80 -14.98
C ALA A 195 0.12 -6.10 -15.54
N VAL A 196 0.75 -7.24 -15.23
CA VAL A 196 0.26 -8.57 -15.63
C VAL A 196 -1.06 -8.88 -14.94
N CYS A 197 -1.14 -8.71 -13.62
CA CYS A 197 -2.37 -8.94 -12.85
C CYS A 197 -3.55 -8.11 -13.38
N ILE A 198 -3.34 -6.81 -13.58
CA ILE A 198 -4.41 -5.92 -14.08
C ILE A 198 -4.78 -6.26 -15.53
N SER A 199 -3.82 -6.61 -16.39
CA SER A 199 -4.10 -6.99 -17.77
C SER A 199 -4.90 -8.30 -17.86
N ILE A 200 -4.62 -9.27 -16.97
CA ILE A 200 -5.44 -10.47 -16.79
C ILE A 200 -6.86 -10.08 -16.38
N ASN A 201 -7.01 -9.19 -15.40
CA ASN A 201 -8.32 -8.73 -14.92
C ASN A 201 -9.14 -8.05 -16.01
N ILE A 202 -8.52 -7.20 -16.83
CA ILE A 202 -9.17 -6.56 -17.98
C ILE A 202 -9.64 -7.61 -19.01
N ARG A 203 -8.77 -8.58 -19.34
CA ARG A 203 -9.05 -9.59 -20.36
C ARG A 203 -10.14 -10.57 -19.95
N HIS A 204 -10.11 -10.98 -18.69
CA HIS A 204 -11.01 -12.02 -18.15
C HIS A 204 -12.18 -11.47 -17.35
N ARG A 205 -12.30 -10.13 -17.20
CA ARG A 205 -13.30 -9.45 -16.36
C ARG A 205 -13.32 -10.01 -14.93
N ALA A 206 -12.10 -10.17 -14.37
CA ALA A 206 -11.86 -10.79 -13.07
C ALA A 206 -11.27 -9.78 -12.08
N HIS A 207 -11.11 -10.22 -10.85
CA HIS A 207 -10.41 -9.51 -9.77
C HIS A 207 -9.36 -10.47 -9.19
N SER A 208 -8.39 -10.88 -10.03
CA SER A 208 -7.33 -11.79 -9.62
C SER A 208 -6.34 -11.10 -8.67
N TYR A 209 -5.72 -11.92 -7.85
CA TYR A 209 -4.66 -11.55 -6.91
C TYR A 209 -3.56 -12.61 -6.93
N VAL A 210 -2.44 -12.32 -6.28
CA VAL A 210 -1.34 -13.27 -6.17
C VAL A 210 -1.64 -14.29 -5.06
N LYS A 211 -1.37 -15.56 -5.36
CA LYS A 211 -1.35 -16.67 -4.39
C LYS A 211 -0.17 -17.58 -4.69
N MET A 212 0.74 -17.73 -3.75
CA MET A 212 1.95 -18.56 -3.86
C MET A 212 1.65 -19.96 -3.34
N ALA A 213 1.28 -20.88 -4.23
CA ALA A 213 1.03 -22.27 -3.86
C ALA A 213 2.33 -22.96 -3.39
N GLY A 214 2.21 -23.80 -2.36
CA GLY A 214 3.33 -24.56 -1.81
C GLY A 214 3.99 -23.93 -0.58
N LEU A 215 3.56 -22.73 -0.18
CA LEU A 215 3.89 -22.17 1.12
C LEU A 215 2.87 -22.64 2.16
N ALA A 216 3.32 -22.88 3.40
CA ALA A 216 2.42 -23.10 4.53
C ALA A 216 1.81 -21.75 4.93
N HIS A 217 0.50 -21.66 4.90
CA HIS A 217 -0.30 -20.51 5.32
C HIS A 217 -0.91 -20.78 6.68
#